data_01530c0d158971fe41b4401d76c6e8bd
#
_entry.id   01530c0d158971fe41b4401d76c6e8bd
#
_cell.length_a   1.000
_cell.length_b   1.000
_cell.length_c   1.000
_cell.angle_alpha   90.00
_cell.angle_beta   90.00
_cell.angle_gamma   90.00
#
_symmetry.space_group_name_H-M   'P 1'
#
loop_
_entity.id
_entity.type
_entity.pdbx_description
1 polymer ?
#
loop_
_entity_poly.entity_id
_entity_poly.type
_entity_poly.pdbx_seq_one_letter_code
_entity_poly.pdbx_strand_id
1 'polypeptide(L)' 'MRRKVITTVVTFPTTTAAMKMERTAKESEFPGRLIPIPSEISAQCGLAWKCVEQSEEETEKFLKKKELAWDGIYRVL' A
#
# COMPACT_ATOMS: atom_id res chain seq x y z
N MET A 1 24.46 -8.68 11.68
CA MET A 1 24.26 -8.50 10.23
C MET A 1 22.98 -7.73 9.97
N ARG A 2 23.06 -6.76 9.07
CA ARG A 2 21.92 -5.94 8.77
C ARG A 2 21.13 -6.49 7.60
N ARG A 3 19.83 -6.53 7.74
CA ARG A 3 18.95 -6.97 6.65
C ARG A 3 18.29 -5.77 6.02
N LYS A 4 18.17 -5.83 4.71
CA LYS A 4 17.38 -4.84 4.00
C LYS A 4 15.92 -5.12 4.23
N VAL A 5 15.18 -4.08 4.54
CA VAL A 5 13.75 -4.18 4.73
C VAL A 5 13.08 -3.61 3.49
N ILE A 6 12.27 -4.43 2.84
CA ILE A 6 11.51 -3.98 1.67
C ILE A 6 10.26 -3.27 2.18
N THR A 7 10.10 -2.03 1.77
CA THR A 7 8.91 -1.26 2.10
C THR A 7 8.17 -0.95 0.81
N THR A 8 6.92 -1.39 0.74
CA THR A 8 6.08 -1.16 -0.42
C THR A 8 5.00 -0.16 -0.06
N VAL A 9 4.80 0.82 -0.94
CA VAL A 9 3.80 1.86 -0.73
C VAL A 9 2.82 1.83 -1.89
N VAL A 10 1.54 1.78 -1.56
CA VAL A 10 0.47 1.77 -2.55
C VAL A 10 -0.26 3.11 -2.50
N THR A 11 -0.44 3.73 -3.65
CA THR A 11 -1.19 4.96 -3.73
C THR A 11 -2.57 4.66 -4.30
N PHE A 12 -3.51 5.56 -4.04
CA PHE A 12 -4.92 5.34 -4.39
C PHE A 12 -5.49 6.52 -5.15
N PRO A 13 -6.45 6.27 -6.03
CA PRO A 13 -7.08 7.36 -6.78
C PRO A 13 -8.00 8.22 -5.92
N THR A 14 -8.53 7.68 -4.84
CA THR A 14 -9.43 8.41 -3.96
C THR A 14 -9.20 8.02 -2.51
N THR A 15 -9.65 8.88 -1.60
CA THR A 15 -9.60 8.57 -0.17
C THR A 15 -10.45 7.35 0.16
N THR A 16 -11.59 7.22 -0.51
CA THR A 16 -12.47 6.08 -0.31
C THR A 16 -11.75 4.76 -0.63
N ALA A 17 -10.98 4.75 -1.71
CA ALA A 17 -10.22 3.56 -2.07
C ALA A 17 -9.18 3.22 -1.01
N ALA A 18 -8.51 4.25 -0.47
CA ALA A 18 -7.52 4.05 0.58
C ALA A 18 -8.15 3.46 1.84
N MET A 19 -9.30 3.96 2.22
CA MET A 19 -10.01 3.48 3.40
C MET A 19 -10.50 2.05 3.20
N LYS A 20 -10.93 1.72 2.00
CA LYS A 20 -11.35 0.36 1.69
C LYS A 20 -10.18 -0.60 1.80
N MET A 21 -9.00 -0.17 1.36
CA MET A 21 -7.80 -0.96 1.50
C MET A 21 -7.50 -1.26 2.96
N GLU A 22 -7.60 -0.24 3.81
CA GLU A 22 -7.32 -0.42 5.23
C GLU A 22 -8.28 -1.44 5.84
N ARG A 23 -9.56 -1.32 5.53
CA ARG A 23 -10.56 -2.22 6.06
C ARG A 23 -10.32 -3.65 5.60
N THR A 24 -10.08 -3.82 4.31
CA THR A 24 -9.89 -5.14 3.72
C THR A 24 -8.62 -5.80 4.27
N ALA A 25 -7.54 -5.02 4.39
CA ALA A 25 -6.30 -5.55 4.92
C ALA A 25 -6.46 -6.00 6.37
N LYS A 26 -7.21 -5.22 7.15
CA LYS A 26 -7.47 -5.58 8.53
C LYS A 26 -8.24 -6.88 8.64
N GLU A 27 -9.26 -7.03 7.81
CA GLU A 27 -10.08 -8.25 7.81
C GLU A 27 -9.29 -9.47 7.36
N SER A 28 -8.34 -9.26 6.46
CA SER A 28 -7.54 -10.34 5.89
C SER A 28 -6.20 -10.51 6.59
N GLU A 29 -5.92 -9.69 7.59
CA GLU A 29 -4.65 -9.70 8.32
C GLU A 29 -3.46 -9.45 7.39
N PHE A 30 -3.67 -8.66 6.35
CA PHE A 30 -2.59 -8.26 5.46
C PHE A 30 -1.78 -7.16 6.14
N PRO A 31 -0.44 -7.28 6.17
CA PRO A 31 0.38 -6.34 6.93
C PRO A 31 0.37 -4.95 6.33
N GLY A 32 0.58 -3.94 7.19
CA GLY A 32 0.70 -2.58 6.75
C GLY A 32 -0.26 -1.64 7.43
N ARG A 33 -0.25 -0.39 6.98
CA ARG A 33 -1.13 0.64 7.54
C ARG A 33 -1.21 1.83 6.59
N LEU A 34 -2.24 2.64 6.77
CA LEU A 34 -2.34 3.91 6.03
C LEU A 34 -1.37 4.94 6.61
N ILE A 35 -0.74 5.68 5.74
CA ILE A 35 0.17 6.77 6.12
C ILE A 35 -0.12 7.95 5.21
N PRO A 36 0.32 9.16 5.61
CA PRO A 36 0.33 10.28 4.68
C PRO A 36 1.27 9.93 3.52
N ILE A 37 0.91 10.38 2.33
CA ILE A 37 1.71 10.04 1.17
C ILE A 37 3.09 10.67 1.29
N PRO A 38 4.16 9.90 1.01
CA PRO A 38 5.52 10.47 1.06
C PRO A 38 5.69 11.59 0.03
N SER A 39 6.51 12.57 0.37
CA SER A 39 6.69 13.74 -0.50
C SER A 39 7.34 13.37 -1.83
N GLU A 40 8.08 12.26 -1.90
CA GLU A 40 8.69 11.81 -3.14
C GLU A 40 7.69 11.23 -4.11
N ILE A 41 6.49 10.91 -3.64
CA ILE A 41 5.47 10.29 -4.47
C ILE A 41 4.36 11.29 -4.70
N SER A 42 4.03 11.51 -5.96
CA SER A 42 2.95 12.41 -6.33
C SER A 42 1.69 11.58 -6.57
N ALA A 43 0.61 11.95 -5.88
CA ALA A 43 -0.66 11.27 -6.05
C ALA A 43 -1.79 12.22 -5.67
N GLN A 44 -2.98 11.94 -6.19
CA GLN A 44 -4.14 12.80 -5.96
C GLN A 44 -4.72 12.63 -4.56
N CYS A 45 -4.66 11.42 -4.04
CA CYS A 45 -5.11 11.13 -2.69
C CYS A 45 -3.95 11.38 -1.74
N GLY A 46 -4.21 12.01 -0.60
CA GLY A 46 -3.16 12.30 0.36
C GLY A 46 -2.77 11.12 1.24
N LEU A 47 -3.32 9.94 0.98
CA LEU A 47 -3.07 8.75 1.78
C LEU A 47 -2.44 7.65 0.95
N ALA A 48 -1.63 6.83 1.62
CA ALA A 48 -1.01 5.68 0.97
C ALA A 48 -1.00 4.51 1.95
N TRP A 49 -0.85 3.31 1.43
CA TRP A 49 -0.72 2.11 2.25
C TRP A 49 0.73 1.70 2.29
N LYS A 50 1.29 1.60 3.46
CA LYS A 50 2.68 1.19 3.64
C LYS A 50 2.71 -0.22 4.23
N CYS A 51 3.39 -1.13 3.57
CA CYS A 51 3.61 -2.46 4.12
C CYS A 51 5.09 -2.78 4.05
N VAL A 52 5.56 -3.44 5.10
CA VAL A 52 6.96 -3.78 5.26
C VAL A 52 7.13 -5.26 5.00
N GLU A 53 8.20 -5.62 4.30
CA GLU A 53 8.54 -7.01 3.99
C GLU A 53 7.53 -7.69 3.06
N GLN A 54 6.81 -6.89 2.29
CA GLN A 54 5.93 -7.40 1.24
C GLN A 54 6.44 -6.85 -0.09
N SER A 55 6.63 -7.71 -1.05
CA SER A 55 7.09 -7.27 -2.36
C SER A 55 5.97 -6.56 -3.11
N GLU A 56 6.34 -5.84 -4.15
CA GLU A 56 5.36 -5.20 -5.01
C GLU A 56 4.42 -6.24 -5.62
N GLU A 57 4.99 -7.38 -5.98
CA GLU A 57 4.22 -8.45 -6.59
C GLU A 57 3.18 -9.03 -5.63
N GLU A 58 3.60 -9.30 -4.41
CA GLU A 58 2.68 -9.84 -3.40
C GLU A 58 1.57 -8.85 -3.08
N THR A 59 1.92 -7.57 -3.00
CA THR A 59 0.95 -6.53 -2.71
C THR A 59 -0.05 -6.40 -3.85
N GLU A 60 0.44 -6.45 -5.09
CA GLU A 60 -0.43 -6.36 -6.25
C GLU A 60 -1.38 -7.55 -6.31
N LYS A 61 -0.90 -8.73 -5.98
CA LYS A 61 -1.76 -9.92 -5.95
C LYS A 61 -2.89 -9.75 -4.95
N PHE A 62 -2.57 -9.20 -3.79
CA PHE A 62 -3.60 -8.97 -2.77
C PHE A 62 -4.65 -7.97 -3.27
N LEU A 63 -4.18 -6.87 -3.88
CA LEU A 63 -5.08 -5.86 -4.39
C LEU A 63 -6.02 -6.42 -5.46
N LYS A 64 -5.49 -7.21 -6.36
CA LYS A 64 -6.29 -7.81 -7.42
C LYS A 64 -7.26 -8.85 -6.87
N LYS A 65 -6.79 -9.67 -5.94
CA LYS A 65 -7.62 -10.72 -5.36
C LYS A 65 -8.82 -10.12 -4.63
N LYS A 66 -8.63 -8.99 -3.97
CA LYS A 66 -9.69 -8.33 -3.22
C LYS A 66 -10.43 -7.30 -4.05
N GLU A 67 -10.08 -7.16 -5.33
CA GLU A 67 -10.72 -6.23 -6.26
C GLU A 67 -10.71 -4.81 -5.71
N LEU A 68 -9.56 -4.42 -5.18
CA LEU A 68 -9.38 -3.08 -4.64
C LEU A 68 -8.86 -2.14 -5.73
N ALA A 69 -9.25 -0.87 -5.65
CA ALA A 69 -8.75 0.14 -6.57
C ALA A 69 -7.44 0.72 -6.02
N TRP A 70 -6.44 0.84 -6.89
CA TRP A 70 -5.19 1.51 -6.51
C TRP A 70 -4.65 2.26 -7.71
N ASP A 71 -3.76 3.22 -7.43
CA ASP A 71 -3.17 4.06 -8.48
C ASP A 71 -1.79 3.56 -8.86
N GLY A 72 -0.92 3.37 -7.88
CA GLY A 72 0.42 2.89 -8.16
C GLY A 72 1.01 2.14 -6.98
N ILE A 73 2.04 1.36 -7.25
CA ILE A 73 2.77 0.61 -6.24
C ILE A 73 4.23 0.99 -6.36
N TYR A 74 4.83 1.38 -5.24
CA TYR A 74 6.21 1.86 -5.21
C TYR A 74 6.99 1.12 -4.15
N ARG A 75 8.26 0.91 -4.44
CA ARG A 75 9.16 0.35 -3.45
C ARG A 75 10.03 1.47 -2.89
N VAL A 76 10.03 1.60 -1.59
CA VAL A 76 10.78 2.65 -0.88
C VAL A 76 11.75 1.99 0.07
N LEU A 77 12.98 2.47 0.05
CA LEU A 77 14.02 1.94 0.93
C LEU A 77 14.16 2.76 2.20
#